data_e3e414d49e0e91d5912824238fdbc39c
#
_entry.id   e3e414d49e0e91d5912824238fdbc39c
#
_cell.length_a   1.000
_cell.length_b   1.000
_cell.length_c   1.000
_cell.angle_alpha   90.00
_cell.angle_beta   90.00
_cell.angle_gamma   90.00
#
_symmetry.space_group_name_H-M   'P 1'
#
loop_
_entity.id
_entity.type
_entity.pdbx_description
1 polymer ?
#
loop_
_entity_poly.entity_id
_entity_poly.type
_entity_poly.pdbx_seq_one_letter_code
_entity_poly.pdbx_strand_id
1 'polypeptide(L)'
;MNAVTTEKIIIPRSALFLGYSGLVPFVVLSLLLWWSPPHYAEQIQHALWLYAAIILSFMGAVHWGVAMAKPYDSGTGEPDKRMLLLSVIPALVAWFASFVSGLAQWSILYIAFTGLCVLDTESTKRGDLPAWYPMLRVPLTIIVVLSLINAQLAIAIA
;
A
#
# COMPACT_ATOMS: atom_id res chain seq x y z
N MET A 1 -28.77 29.01 -14.40
CA MET A 1 -27.69 28.14 -14.95
C MET A 1 -26.51 28.28 -14.01
N ASN A 2 -26.37 27.38 -13.03
CA ASN A 2 -25.25 27.40 -12.11
C ASN A 2 -24.05 26.75 -12.84
N ALA A 3 -23.02 27.57 -13.07
CA ALA A 3 -21.74 27.05 -13.57
C ALA A 3 -21.19 26.05 -12.53
N VAL A 4 -21.18 24.76 -12.88
CA VAL A 4 -20.44 23.75 -12.14
C VAL A 4 -18.96 24.10 -12.31
N THR A 5 -18.41 24.82 -11.34
CA THR A 5 -16.97 25.00 -11.23
C THR A 5 -16.37 23.64 -10.97
N THR A 6 -15.78 23.05 -12.00
CA THR A 6 -14.97 21.81 -11.87
C THR A 6 -13.74 22.18 -11.04
N GLU A 7 -13.83 21.95 -9.73
CA GLU A 7 -12.70 22.16 -8.83
C GLU A 7 -11.57 21.23 -9.28
N LYS A 8 -10.45 21.82 -9.69
CA LYS A 8 -9.28 21.06 -10.19
C LYS A 8 -8.70 20.28 -9.00
N ILE A 9 -8.85 18.96 -9.02
CA ILE A 9 -8.27 18.07 -7.98
C ILE A 9 -6.75 18.18 -8.10
N ILE A 10 -6.10 18.74 -7.05
CA ILE A 10 -4.64 18.93 -7.01
C ILE A 10 -4.06 17.99 -5.97
N ILE A 11 -3.13 17.14 -6.37
CA ILE A 11 -2.38 16.29 -5.44
C ILE A 11 -1.31 17.16 -4.75
N PRO A 12 -1.19 17.13 -3.41
CA PRO A 12 -0.15 17.84 -2.68
C PRO A 12 1.25 17.41 -3.14
N ARG A 13 2.14 18.38 -3.40
CA ARG A 13 3.50 18.10 -3.89
C ARG A 13 4.31 17.22 -2.93
N SER A 14 4.14 17.42 -1.63
CA SER A 14 4.77 16.58 -0.60
C SER A 14 4.31 15.13 -0.68
N ALA A 15 3.01 14.88 -0.92
CA ALA A 15 2.48 13.54 -1.07
C ALA A 15 3.02 12.85 -2.34
N LEU A 16 3.14 13.59 -3.46
CA LEU A 16 3.78 13.10 -4.68
C LEU A 16 5.23 12.69 -4.40
N PHE A 17 6.03 13.61 -3.85
CA PHE A 17 7.46 13.36 -3.59
C PHE A 17 7.67 12.16 -2.67
N LEU A 18 6.97 12.10 -1.53
CA LEU A 18 7.08 11.01 -0.58
C LEU A 18 6.56 9.68 -1.14
N GLY A 19 5.44 9.72 -1.89
CA GLY A 19 4.89 8.52 -2.51
C GLY A 19 5.86 7.90 -3.53
N TYR A 20 6.39 8.70 -4.45
CA TYR A 20 7.31 8.20 -5.47
C TYR A 20 8.70 7.85 -4.90
N SER A 21 9.22 8.58 -3.92
CA SER A 21 10.46 8.19 -3.25
C SER A 21 10.34 6.87 -2.50
N GLY A 22 9.16 6.56 -1.95
CA GLY A 22 8.86 5.26 -1.34
C GLY A 22 8.86 4.07 -2.31
N LEU A 23 8.81 4.31 -3.64
CA LEU A 23 8.94 3.25 -4.64
C LEU A 23 10.39 2.82 -4.88
N VAL A 24 11.36 3.67 -4.56
CA VAL A 24 12.78 3.40 -4.86
C VAL A 24 13.25 2.05 -4.33
N PRO A 25 13.03 1.70 -3.05
CA PRO A 25 13.43 0.37 -2.55
C PRO A 25 12.75 -0.79 -3.28
N PHE A 26 11.47 -0.67 -3.64
CA PHE A 26 10.76 -1.71 -4.39
C PHE A 26 11.41 -1.97 -5.74
N VAL A 27 11.62 -0.92 -6.52
CA VAL A 27 12.19 -1.04 -7.86
C VAL A 27 13.65 -1.50 -7.81
N VAL A 28 14.47 -0.86 -6.96
CA VAL A 28 15.90 -1.16 -6.89
C VAL A 28 16.13 -2.59 -6.40
N LEU A 29 15.51 -2.99 -5.29
CA LEU A 29 15.74 -4.33 -4.73
C LEU A 29 15.19 -5.43 -5.63
N SER A 30 14.03 -5.23 -6.27
CA SER A 30 13.47 -6.22 -7.19
C SER A 30 14.33 -6.41 -8.45
N LEU A 31 14.96 -5.34 -8.95
CA LEU A 31 15.88 -5.43 -10.07
C LEU A 31 17.22 -6.05 -9.67
N LEU A 32 17.75 -5.71 -8.50
CA LEU A 32 19.01 -6.27 -8.01
C LEU A 32 19.00 -7.80 -7.91
N LEU A 33 17.84 -8.42 -7.67
CA LEU A 33 17.72 -9.88 -7.59
C LEU A 33 18.15 -10.60 -8.88
N TRP A 34 18.06 -9.97 -10.05
CA TRP A 34 18.44 -10.56 -11.33
C TRP A 34 19.96 -10.70 -11.53
N TRP A 35 20.74 -9.85 -10.86
CA TRP A 35 22.20 -9.80 -11.01
C TRP A 35 22.93 -10.06 -9.71
N SER A 36 22.22 -10.31 -8.63
CA SER A 36 22.84 -10.54 -7.33
C SER A 36 23.52 -11.90 -7.26
N PRO A 37 24.76 -12.00 -6.76
CA PRO A 37 25.37 -13.27 -6.43
C PRO A 37 24.50 -14.05 -5.41
N PRO A 38 24.47 -15.39 -5.45
CA PRO A 38 23.61 -16.20 -4.59
C PRO A 38 23.73 -15.89 -3.09
N HIS A 39 24.90 -15.55 -2.62
CA HIS A 39 25.15 -15.21 -1.21
C HIS A 39 24.50 -13.88 -0.74
N TYR A 40 24.12 -12.98 -1.65
CA TYR A 40 23.39 -11.75 -1.35
C TYR A 40 21.90 -11.82 -1.67
N ALA A 41 21.50 -12.76 -2.51
CA ALA A 41 20.11 -12.88 -2.98
C ALA A 41 19.11 -13.00 -1.82
N GLU A 42 19.42 -13.82 -0.83
CA GLU A 42 18.59 -14.03 0.35
C GLU A 42 18.41 -12.76 1.19
N GLN A 43 19.48 -12.00 1.36
CA GLN A 43 19.45 -10.72 2.08
C GLN A 43 18.61 -9.66 1.34
N ILE A 44 18.75 -9.59 0.01
CA ILE A 44 17.96 -8.67 -0.84
C ILE A 44 16.48 -9.05 -0.80
N GLN A 45 16.15 -10.35 -0.90
CA GLN A 45 14.79 -10.85 -0.76
C GLN A 45 14.19 -10.46 0.57
N HIS A 46 14.91 -10.71 1.66
CA HIS A 46 14.47 -10.37 3.01
C HIS A 46 14.25 -8.86 3.17
N ALA A 47 15.18 -8.04 2.67
CA ALA A 47 15.06 -6.58 2.74
C ALA A 47 13.83 -6.07 1.96
N LEU A 48 13.60 -6.58 0.74
CA LEU A 48 12.44 -6.21 -0.07
C LEU A 48 11.14 -6.65 0.58
N TRP A 49 11.09 -7.89 1.09
CA TRP A 49 9.92 -8.42 1.76
C TRP A 49 9.57 -7.61 3.02
N LEU A 50 10.57 -7.36 3.86
CA LEU A 50 10.39 -6.57 5.09
C LEU A 50 9.90 -5.15 4.78
N TYR A 51 10.51 -4.51 3.78
CA TYR A 51 10.08 -3.20 3.34
C TYR A 51 8.62 -3.21 2.85
N ALA A 52 8.23 -4.20 2.04
CA ALA A 52 6.87 -4.35 1.58
C ALA A 52 5.88 -4.53 2.75
N ALA A 53 6.21 -5.35 3.74
CA ALA A 53 5.39 -5.57 4.92
C ALA A 53 5.20 -4.29 5.74
N ILE A 54 6.27 -3.50 5.93
CA ILE A 54 6.24 -2.20 6.62
C ILE A 54 5.36 -1.21 5.87
N ILE A 55 5.54 -1.08 4.56
CA ILE A 55 4.73 -0.15 3.73
C ILE A 55 3.27 -0.56 3.70
N LEU A 56 2.96 -1.86 3.58
CA LEU A 56 1.58 -2.35 3.63
C LEU A 56 0.91 -1.98 4.97
N SER A 57 1.62 -2.17 6.07
CA SER A 57 1.15 -1.82 7.42
C SER A 57 0.93 -0.31 7.57
N PHE A 58 1.89 0.50 7.08
CA PHE A 58 1.80 1.96 7.08
C PHE A 58 0.60 2.47 6.26
N MET A 59 0.35 1.87 5.11
CA MET A 59 -0.79 2.23 4.27
C MET A 59 -2.13 1.94 4.97
N GLY A 60 -2.24 0.84 5.73
CA GLY A 60 -3.42 0.55 6.56
C GLY A 60 -3.68 1.62 7.61
N ALA A 61 -2.63 2.19 8.22
CA ALA A 61 -2.73 3.20 9.26
C ALA A 61 -3.41 4.51 8.81
N VAL A 62 -3.50 4.78 7.51
CA VAL A 62 -4.26 5.92 6.96
C VAL A 62 -5.72 5.89 7.43
N HIS A 63 -6.35 4.72 7.42
CA HIS A 63 -7.73 4.54 7.88
C HIS A 63 -7.89 4.83 9.37
N TRP A 64 -6.87 4.49 10.18
CA TRP A 64 -6.85 4.85 11.60
C TRP A 64 -6.84 6.36 11.81
N GLY A 65 -5.96 7.06 11.06
CA GLY A 65 -5.89 8.52 11.10
C GLY A 65 -7.21 9.19 10.71
N VAL A 66 -7.89 8.66 9.69
CA VAL A 66 -9.21 9.15 9.27
C VAL A 66 -10.26 8.92 10.34
N ALA A 67 -10.28 7.74 10.98
CA ALA A 67 -11.22 7.43 12.05
C ALA A 67 -11.05 8.37 13.25
N MET A 68 -9.81 8.76 13.57
CA MET A 68 -9.51 9.69 14.65
C MET A 68 -9.83 11.15 14.32
N ALA A 69 -9.70 11.53 13.03
CA ALA A 69 -9.91 12.91 12.59
C ALA A 69 -11.38 13.28 12.36
N LYS A 70 -12.26 12.29 12.16
CA LYS A 70 -13.69 12.51 11.98
C LYS A 70 -14.36 12.84 13.31
N PRO A 71 -15.33 13.80 13.31
CA PRO A 71 -16.19 13.99 14.46
C PRO A 71 -16.88 12.67 14.81
N TYR A 72 -16.94 12.34 16.09
CA TYR A 72 -17.69 11.19 16.56
C TYR A 72 -19.16 11.34 16.15
N ASP A 73 -19.77 10.23 15.75
CA ASP A 73 -21.20 10.20 15.45
C ASP A 73 -21.97 10.70 16.68
N SER A 74 -22.79 11.74 16.48
CA SER A 74 -23.58 12.37 17.53
C SER A 74 -24.58 11.43 18.24
N GLY A 75 -24.76 10.22 17.69
CA GLY A 75 -25.64 9.18 18.28
C GLY A 75 -24.93 8.15 19.15
N THR A 76 -23.67 7.84 18.88
CA THR A 76 -22.94 6.76 19.57
C THR A 76 -21.72 7.22 20.36
N GLY A 77 -21.15 8.38 20.03
CA GLY A 77 -19.90 8.87 20.63
C GLY A 77 -18.68 7.99 20.31
N GLU A 78 -18.80 7.06 19.35
CA GLU A 78 -17.74 6.12 18.97
C GLU A 78 -17.14 6.46 17.60
N PRO A 79 -15.84 6.18 17.40
CA PRO A 79 -15.22 6.30 16.09
C PRO A 79 -15.76 5.24 15.12
N ASP A 80 -15.62 5.48 13.82
CA ASP A 80 -16.05 4.54 12.78
C ASP A 80 -15.29 3.20 12.91
N LYS A 81 -15.98 2.18 13.46
CA LYS A 81 -15.44 0.84 13.69
C LYS A 81 -14.90 0.19 12.40
N ARG A 82 -15.52 0.49 11.25
CA ARG A 82 -15.07 -0.02 9.96
C ARG A 82 -13.69 0.51 9.60
N MET A 83 -13.45 1.82 9.77
CA MET A 83 -12.15 2.43 9.50
C MET A 83 -11.06 1.89 10.42
N LEU A 84 -11.37 1.68 11.70
CA LEU A 84 -10.45 1.06 12.65
C LEU A 84 -10.10 -0.38 12.24
N LEU A 85 -11.08 -1.19 11.84
CA LEU A 85 -10.82 -2.55 11.37
C LEU A 85 -9.97 -2.56 10.08
N LEU A 86 -10.31 -1.72 9.10
CA LEU A 86 -9.55 -1.62 7.85
C LEU A 86 -8.09 -1.21 8.08
N SER A 87 -7.81 -0.45 9.14
CA SER A 87 -6.44 -0.01 9.46
C SER A 87 -5.54 -1.14 9.95
N VAL A 88 -6.09 -2.13 10.63
CA VAL A 88 -5.32 -3.21 11.28
C VAL A 88 -5.10 -4.40 10.34
N ILE A 89 -6.07 -4.68 9.45
CA ILE A 89 -6.03 -5.83 8.54
C ILE A 89 -4.74 -5.92 7.73
N PRO A 90 -4.22 -4.84 7.09
CA PRO A 90 -3.00 -4.94 6.28
C PRO A 90 -1.77 -5.35 7.10
N ALA A 91 -1.66 -4.86 8.33
CA ALA A 91 -0.58 -5.24 9.23
C ALA A 91 -0.65 -6.71 9.64
N LEU A 92 -1.85 -7.21 9.96
CA LEU A 92 -2.07 -8.62 10.28
C LEU A 92 -1.79 -9.52 9.07
N VAL A 93 -2.23 -9.13 7.85
CA VAL A 93 -1.94 -9.88 6.63
C VAL A 93 -0.43 -9.96 6.37
N ALA A 94 0.30 -8.85 6.52
CA ALA A 94 1.75 -8.84 6.39
C ALA A 94 2.40 -9.75 7.45
N TRP A 95 1.94 -9.70 8.69
CA TRP A 95 2.43 -10.55 9.77
C TRP A 95 2.16 -12.03 9.50
N PHE A 96 0.95 -12.41 9.11
CA PHE A 96 0.64 -13.80 8.75
C PHE A 96 1.45 -14.29 7.55
N ALA A 97 1.70 -13.43 6.55
CA ALA A 97 2.53 -13.78 5.41
C ALA A 97 3.97 -14.15 5.80
N SER A 98 4.47 -13.68 6.97
CA SER A 98 5.80 -14.05 7.46
C SER A 98 5.94 -15.51 7.89
N PHE A 99 4.83 -16.20 8.18
CA PHE A 99 4.83 -17.63 8.49
C PHE A 99 4.72 -18.52 7.26
N VAL A 100 4.48 -17.94 6.09
CA VAL A 100 4.41 -18.65 4.81
C VAL A 100 5.76 -18.54 4.11
N SER A 101 6.28 -19.65 3.61
CA SER A 101 7.56 -19.67 2.90
C SER A 101 7.37 -19.79 1.38
N GLY A 102 8.43 -19.48 0.63
CA GLY A 102 8.47 -19.62 -0.82
C GLY A 102 7.64 -18.56 -1.56
N LEU A 103 7.19 -18.93 -2.76
CA LEU A 103 6.50 -17.99 -3.66
C LEU A 103 5.15 -17.48 -3.12
N ALA A 104 4.50 -18.26 -2.27
CA ALA A 104 3.18 -17.91 -1.73
C ALA A 104 3.22 -16.64 -0.87
N GLN A 105 4.29 -16.41 -0.09
CA GLN A 105 4.42 -15.19 0.72
C GLN A 105 4.44 -13.90 -0.13
N TRP A 106 5.03 -13.94 -1.31
CA TRP A 106 5.04 -12.81 -2.25
C TRP A 106 3.65 -12.56 -2.83
N SER A 107 2.95 -13.65 -3.16
CA SER A 107 1.58 -13.58 -3.67
C SER A 107 0.63 -12.92 -2.67
N ILE A 108 0.75 -13.26 -1.39
CA ILE A 108 -0.05 -12.63 -0.32
C ILE A 108 0.19 -11.11 -0.30
N LEU A 109 1.44 -10.66 -0.40
CA LEU A 109 1.75 -9.23 -0.35
C LEU A 109 1.14 -8.45 -1.53
N TYR A 110 1.34 -8.88 -2.78
CA TYR A 110 0.80 -8.10 -3.91
C TYR A 110 -0.73 -8.18 -4.00
N ILE A 111 -1.35 -9.29 -3.57
CA ILE A 111 -2.81 -9.37 -3.43
C ILE A 111 -3.29 -8.39 -2.35
N ALA A 112 -2.59 -8.32 -1.21
CA ALA A 112 -2.94 -7.39 -0.13
C ALA A 112 -2.79 -5.92 -0.54
N PHE A 113 -1.72 -5.55 -1.26
CA PHE A 113 -1.56 -4.20 -1.81
C PHE A 113 -2.68 -3.84 -2.78
N THR A 114 -3.04 -4.78 -3.67
CA THR A 114 -4.14 -4.59 -4.63
C THR A 114 -5.49 -4.44 -3.91
N GLY A 115 -5.78 -5.33 -2.96
CA GLY A 115 -7.00 -5.28 -2.16
C GLY A 115 -7.12 -3.98 -1.37
N LEU A 116 -6.02 -3.53 -0.73
CA LEU A 116 -6.00 -2.26 0.00
C LEU A 116 -6.23 -1.06 -0.94
N CYS A 117 -5.66 -1.07 -2.15
CA CYS A 117 -5.89 -0.03 -3.14
C CYS A 117 -7.38 0.05 -3.57
N VAL A 118 -8.04 -1.09 -3.71
CA VAL A 118 -9.49 -1.14 -4.00
C VAL A 118 -10.28 -0.56 -2.83
N LEU A 119 -9.94 -0.94 -1.60
CA LEU A 119 -10.58 -0.40 -0.38
C LEU A 119 -10.37 1.12 -0.23
N ASP A 120 -9.17 1.61 -0.52
CA ASP A 120 -8.83 3.04 -0.51
C ASP A 120 -9.69 3.81 -1.52
N THR A 121 -9.82 3.27 -2.74
CA THR A 121 -10.63 3.87 -3.80
C THR A 121 -12.12 3.92 -3.41
N GLU A 122 -12.62 2.85 -2.81
CA GLU A 122 -14.00 2.78 -2.34
C GLU A 122 -14.26 3.73 -1.16
N SER A 123 -13.30 3.85 -0.25
CA SER A 123 -13.36 4.82 0.86
C SER A 123 -13.35 6.27 0.35
N THR A 124 -12.62 6.55 -0.74
CA THR A 124 -12.67 7.88 -1.39
C THR A 124 -14.04 8.16 -2.00
N LYS A 125 -14.67 7.19 -2.67
CA LYS A 125 -16.04 7.36 -3.23
C LYS A 125 -17.08 7.62 -2.15
N ARG A 126 -16.87 7.11 -0.95
CA ARG A 126 -17.72 7.36 0.22
C ARG A 126 -17.47 8.71 0.89
N GLY A 127 -16.44 9.46 0.46
CA GLY A 127 -16.04 10.71 1.06
C GLY A 127 -15.20 10.57 2.32
N ASP A 128 -14.68 9.38 2.60
CA ASP A 128 -13.81 9.12 3.75
C ASP A 128 -12.39 9.62 3.52
N LEU A 129 -11.90 9.51 2.29
CA LEU A 129 -10.57 9.94 1.86
C LEU A 129 -10.65 11.09 0.84
N PRO A 130 -9.61 11.94 0.74
CA PRO A 130 -9.59 13.04 -0.22
C PRO A 130 -9.71 12.55 -1.67
N ALA A 131 -10.38 13.33 -2.52
CA ALA A 131 -10.61 12.99 -3.93
C ALA A 131 -9.33 12.79 -4.76
N TRP A 132 -8.21 13.41 -4.37
CA TRP A 132 -6.90 13.25 -5.02
C TRP A 132 -6.19 11.94 -4.66
N TYR A 133 -6.59 11.28 -3.56
CA TYR A 133 -5.87 10.12 -3.01
C TYR A 133 -5.76 8.94 -3.99
N PRO A 134 -6.83 8.49 -4.68
CA PRO A 134 -6.73 7.41 -5.67
C PRO A 134 -5.83 7.75 -6.86
N MET A 135 -5.76 9.03 -7.26
CA MET A 135 -4.91 9.47 -8.38
C MET A 135 -3.41 9.24 -8.09
N LEU A 136 -3.02 9.30 -6.81
CA LEU A 136 -1.69 8.97 -6.34
C LEU A 136 -1.56 7.47 -6.04
N ARG A 137 -2.55 6.91 -5.36
CA ARG A 137 -2.52 5.54 -4.83
C ARG A 137 -2.45 4.46 -5.91
N VAL A 138 -3.26 4.60 -6.96
CA VAL A 138 -3.33 3.61 -8.04
C VAL A 138 -1.99 3.43 -8.76
N PRO A 139 -1.34 4.48 -9.30
CA PRO A 139 -0.05 4.30 -9.98
C PRO A 139 1.05 3.78 -9.04
N LEU A 140 1.08 4.21 -7.78
CA LEU A 140 2.03 3.68 -6.80
C LEU A 140 1.82 2.19 -6.56
N THR A 141 0.57 1.75 -6.40
CA THR A 141 0.24 0.32 -6.20
C THR A 141 0.63 -0.53 -7.41
N ILE A 142 0.40 -0.04 -8.64
CA ILE A 142 0.79 -0.74 -9.86
C ILE A 142 2.31 -1.00 -9.85
N ILE A 143 3.12 0.01 -9.55
CA ILE A 143 4.58 -0.12 -9.53
C ILE A 143 5.03 -1.09 -8.42
N VAL A 144 4.44 -1.01 -7.22
CA VAL A 144 4.73 -1.96 -6.13
C VAL A 144 4.42 -3.38 -6.54
N VAL A 145 3.22 -3.64 -7.07
CA VAL A 145 2.78 -4.97 -7.50
C VAL A 145 3.71 -5.53 -8.59
N LEU A 146 4.03 -4.72 -9.59
CA LEU A 146 4.97 -5.13 -10.66
C LEU A 146 6.37 -5.44 -10.10
N SER A 147 6.86 -4.65 -9.14
CA SER A 147 8.15 -4.92 -8.48
C SER A 147 8.13 -6.22 -7.68
N LEU A 148 7.06 -6.50 -6.95
CA LEU A 148 6.94 -7.76 -6.20
C LEU A 148 6.79 -8.98 -7.10
N ILE A 149 6.05 -8.88 -8.21
CA ILE A 149 5.95 -9.93 -9.22
C ILE A 149 7.31 -10.15 -9.89
N ASN A 150 8.02 -9.06 -10.23
CA ASN A 150 9.36 -9.14 -10.80
C ASN A 150 10.34 -9.86 -9.85
N ALA A 151 10.29 -9.55 -8.56
CA ALA A 151 11.10 -10.24 -7.55
C ALA A 151 10.74 -11.73 -7.45
N GLN A 152 9.45 -12.05 -7.44
CA GLN A 152 8.97 -13.44 -7.42
C GLN A 152 9.46 -14.23 -8.63
N LEU A 153 9.46 -13.63 -9.82
CA LEU A 153 9.97 -14.25 -11.04
C LEU A 153 11.49 -14.48 -10.97
N ALA A 154 12.26 -13.50 -10.51
CA ALA A 154 13.70 -13.64 -10.32
C ALA A 154 14.04 -14.80 -9.38
N ILE A 155 13.31 -14.95 -8.27
CA ILE A 155 13.47 -16.03 -7.28
C ILE A 155 13.07 -17.40 -7.87
N ALA A 156 12.04 -17.45 -8.71
CA ALA A 156 11.56 -18.71 -9.30
C ALA A 156 12.47 -19.27 -10.38
N ILE A 157 13.30 -18.41 -11.00
CA ILE A 157 14.20 -18.80 -12.13
C ILE A 157 15.64 -19.06 -11.62
N ALA A 158 16.02 -18.49 -10.46
CA ALA A 158 17.35 -18.67 -9.86
C ALA A 158 17.50 -20.07 -9.23
#